data_ef442f92b32e6ffb03108a185dd9588e
#
_entry.id   ef442f92b32e6ffb03108a185dd9588e
#
_cell.length_a   1.000
_cell.length_b   1.000
_cell.length_c   1.000
_cell.angle_alpha   90.00
_cell.angle_beta   90.00
_cell.angle_gamma   90.00
#
_symmetry.space_group_name_H-M   'P 1'
#
loop_
_entity.id
_entity.type
_entity.pdbx_description
1 polymer ?
#
loop_
_entity_poly.entity_id
_entity_poly.type
_entity_poly.pdbx_seq_one_letter_code
_entity_poly.pdbx_strand_id
1 'polypeptide(L)'
;LSAWFIIDKRSSENRNPFSDDLSVIHPFKRHNCKYQATYRRKRISVISKEANNISRAIPALLYSPLKYLSDKENMMGLKSWLGIIFIGATVWLASCGQSGGTSKGKPERVVMLNVSYDPTREFYREYNPFFQHYWQKTHGQEADIRLSNGGSGKQSLTVQNGLKADVVTLALASDIDALHHSKSGRQLLSADWQKALPHNSTPYTSTIVFLVRKGNPKQIHDWDDLVKGDVQIITANPKTSGGARWNFLSAWAYAQEKGGDAAAEQFVSELYRRVPVMDAGARGSTITFTRRGLGDVLLVWENEAHLALQENPNQFEIITPSISMLCEPPVAVVSEVAKEKGTEQIAKTYLEMLYSKEAQRMAARHFYRPTDEAVRAEFKTRFPDLKLVGIDETFGGWRKAQTRFFNDGGVFDKIYRPQS
;
A
#
# COMPACT_ATOMS: atom_id res chain seq x y z
N LEU A 1 -37.01 48.38 19.41
CA LEU A 1 -37.48 49.15 18.25
C LEU A 1 -37.35 48.26 17.03
N SER A 2 -38.38 47.44 16.66
CA SER A 2 -39.57 47.75 15.86
C SER A 2 -39.15 48.14 14.42
N ALA A 3 -39.55 47.50 13.36
CA ALA A 3 -40.82 47.19 12.73
C ALA A 3 -40.50 46.48 11.39
N TRP A 4 -41.15 45.39 10.98
CA TRP A 4 -42.43 45.22 10.31
C TRP A 4 -42.49 45.72 8.87
N PHE A 5 -42.74 44.77 7.93
CA PHE A 5 -43.86 44.73 6.92
C PHE A 5 -43.58 43.54 5.98
N ILE A 6 -44.28 42.47 5.91
CA ILE A 6 -45.66 41.98 5.60
C ILE A 6 -46.21 42.50 4.23
N ILE A 7 -46.82 41.48 3.53
CA ILE A 7 -47.85 41.55 2.46
C ILE A 7 -47.29 41.23 1.06
N ASP A 8 -47.88 40.42 0.23
CA ASP A 8 -49.13 39.66 0.19
C ASP A 8 -49.14 38.66 -0.99
N LYS A 9 -50.01 37.70 -0.81
CA LYS A 9 -50.60 36.70 -1.68
C LYS A 9 -51.16 37.18 -3.03
N ARG A 10 -51.21 36.24 -3.97
CA ARG A 10 -52.40 35.67 -4.68
C ARG A 10 -51.96 35.07 -6.00
N SER A 11 -52.29 33.86 -6.20
CA SER A 11 -53.42 33.04 -6.72
C SER A 11 -53.43 33.09 -8.25
N SER A 12 -53.63 32.06 -9.01
CA SER A 12 -54.56 30.97 -9.00
C SER A 12 -54.41 30.11 -10.25
N GLU A 13 -54.68 28.86 -10.09
CA GLU A 13 -55.58 27.97 -10.85
C GLU A 13 -55.18 27.41 -12.22
N ASN A 14 -55.05 26.09 -12.19
CA ASN A 14 -55.88 25.07 -12.87
C ASN A 14 -55.73 24.92 -14.39
N ARG A 15 -55.30 23.75 -14.79
CA ARG A 15 -56.10 22.72 -15.51
C ARG A 15 -55.23 21.66 -16.18
N ASN A 16 -55.41 20.43 -15.76
CA ASN A 16 -55.34 19.27 -16.66
C ASN A 16 -56.63 19.21 -17.47
N PRO A 17 -56.67 18.69 -18.69
CA PRO A 17 -56.94 17.27 -18.82
C PRO A 17 -56.37 16.55 -20.10
N PHE A 18 -56.22 15.20 -19.96
CA PHE A 18 -56.49 14.11 -20.89
C PHE A 18 -56.32 14.29 -22.42
N SER A 19 -55.54 13.43 -23.09
CA SER A 19 -55.99 12.26 -23.81
C SER A 19 -54.91 11.79 -24.80
N ASP A 20 -54.78 10.49 -24.81
CA ASP A 20 -54.37 9.56 -25.88
C ASP A 20 -54.02 10.15 -27.24
N ASP A 21 -52.85 9.77 -27.77
CA ASP A 21 -52.84 9.02 -29.03
C ASP A 21 -51.51 8.31 -29.32
N LEU A 22 -51.66 7.17 -29.92
CA LEU A 22 -50.69 6.21 -30.36
C LEU A 22 -49.95 6.62 -31.63
N SER A 23 -48.77 6.04 -31.76
CA SER A 23 -48.09 5.74 -33.02
C SER A 23 -47.33 6.90 -33.69
N VAL A 24 -46.00 6.78 -33.75
CA VAL A 24 -45.22 6.72 -35.00
C VAL A 24 -43.83 6.14 -34.68
N ILE A 25 -43.60 4.93 -35.16
CA ILE A 25 -42.28 4.31 -35.26
C ILE A 25 -41.56 4.94 -36.47
N HIS A 26 -40.38 5.51 -36.26
CA HIS A 26 -39.43 5.71 -37.36
C HIS A 26 -38.03 5.22 -36.96
N PRO A 27 -37.35 4.50 -37.87
CA PRO A 27 -36.11 3.76 -37.57
C PRO A 27 -34.90 4.68 -37.63
N PHE A 28 -34.12 4.72 -36.56
CA PHE A 28 -32.82 5.38 -36.58
C PHE A 28 -31.77 4.46 -37.24
N LYS A 29 -31.28 4.94 -38.36
CA LYS A 29 -30.31 4.30 -39.25
C LYS A 29 -29.01 3.90 -38.56
N ARG A 30 -28.61 2.65 -38.77
CA ARG A 30 -27.25 2.11 -38.53
C ARG A 30 -26.24 2.88 -39.42
N HIS A 31 -25.49 3.80 -38.80
CA HIS A 31 -24.26 4.34 -39.39
C HIS A 31 -23.30 4.68 -38.28
N ASN A 32 -22.53 3.69 -37.81
CA ASN A 32 -21.25 3.91 -37.11
C ASN A 32 -20.45 2.62 -36.79
N CYS A 33 -20.60 1.58 -37.61
CA CYS A 33 -19.82 0.35 -37.38
C CYS A 33 -18.58 0.19 -38.29
N LYS A 34 -18.35 1.11 -39.23
CA LYS A 34 -17.17 1.03 -40.13
C LYS A 34 -15.97 1.83 -39.70
N TYR A 35 -16.12 2.82 -38.79
CA TYR A 35 -15.00 3.66 -38.34
C TYR A 35 -14.15 3.03 -37.22
N GLN A 36 -14.75 2.17 -36.41
CA GLN A 36 -13.97 1.51 -35.32
C GLN A 36 -13.15 0.32 -35.81
N ALA A 37 -13.52 -0.34 -36.87
CA ALA A 37 -12.77 -1.46 -37.44
C ALA A 37 -11.48 -1.01 -38.17
N THR A 38 -11.47 0.20 -38.73
CA THR A 38 -10.30 0.74 -39.44
C THR A 38 -9.23 1.28 -38.48
N TYR A 39 -9.64 1.77 -37.31
CA TYR A 39 -8.71 2.24 -36.30
C TYR A 39 -8.00 1.08 -35.57
N ARG A 40 -8.68 -0.04 -35.37
CA ARG A 40 -8.08 -1.25 -34.78
C ARG A 40 -7.08 -1.95 -35.73
N ARG A 41 -7.33 -1.95 -37.03
CA ARG A 41 -6.38 -2.52 -38.01
C ARG A 41 -5.11 -1.68 -38.19
N LYS A 42 -5.16 -0.35 -38.09
CA LYS A 42 -3.98 0.51 -38.18
C LYS A 42 -3.07 0.38 -36.92
N ARG A 43 -3.64 0.17 -35.72
CA ARG A 43 -2.85 0.01 -34.49
C ARG A 43 -2.12 -1.33 -34.42
N ILE A 44 -2.72 -2.42 -34.99
CA ILE A 44 -2.07 -3.74 -35.02
C ILE A 44 -0.95 -3.77 -36.07
N SER A 45 -1.05 -3.02 -37.16
CA SER A 45 0.00 -2.99 -38.20
C SER A 45 1.23 -2.14 -37.76
N VAL A 46 1.07 -1.17 -36.86
CA VAL A 46 2.20 -0.38 -36.32
C VAL A 46 2.95 -1.21 -35.26
N ILE A 47 2.25 -1.93 -34.41
CA ILE A 47 2.88 -2.79 -33.38
C ILE A 47 3.63 -3.97 -34.02
N SER A 48 3.14 -4.52 -35.13
CA SER A 48 3.83 -5.62 -35.84
C SER A 48 5.07 -5.16 -36.61
N LYS A 49 5.13 -3.89 -37.05
CA LYS A 49 6.33 -3.32 -37.69
C LYS A 49 7.43 -2.97 -36.69
N GLU A 50 7.08 -2.53 -35.47
CA GLU A 50 8.06 -2.28 -34.41
C GLU A 50 8.61 -3.60 -33.83
N ALA A 51 7.79 -4.64 -33.67
CA ALA A 51 8.24 -5.96 -33.22
C ALA A 51 9.21 -6.63 -34.20
N ASN A 52 9.05 -6.42 -35.54
CA ASN A 52 9.95 -6.96 -36.54
C ASN A 52 11.28 -6.19 -36.70
N ASN A 53 11.34 -4.93 -36.24
CA ASN A 53 12.59 -4.18 -36.20
C ASN A 53 13.44 -4.51 -34.96
N ILE A 54 12.81 -4.94 -33.84
CA ILE A 54 13.54 -5.38 -32.65
C ILE A 54 14.11 -6.79 -32.83
N SER A 55 13.48 -7.67 -33.61
CA SER A 55 13.99 -9.04 -33.86
C SER A 55 15.15 -9.10 -34.89
N ARG A 56 15.43 -8.02 -35.62
CA ARG A 56 16.56 -7.94 -36.56
C ARG A 56 17.84 -7.32 -35.97
N ALA A 57 17.79 -6.82 -34.74
CA ALA A 57 18.93 -6.18 -34.09
C ALA A 57 19.69 -7.06 -33.07
N ILE A 58 19.32 -8.33 -32.88
CA ILE A 58 19.89 -9.21 -31.84
C ILE A 58 20.63 -10.46 -32.35
N PRO A 59 21.22 -10.56 -33.52
CA PRO A 59 22.14 -11.67 -33.78
C PRO A 59 23.59 -11.26 -34.07
N ALA A 60 24.15 -10.27 -33.38
CA ALA A 60 25.56 -9.90 -33.59
C ALA A 60 26.45 -9.85 -32.33
N LEU A 61 25.99 -10.26 -31.15
CA LEU A 61 26.77 -10.13 -29.92
C LEU A 61 26.96 -11.42 -29.10
N LEU A 62 26.62 -12.60 -29.62
CA LEU A 62 26.81 -13.87 -28.90
C LEU A 62 27.35 -14.98 -29.81
N TYR A 63 28.44 -14.75 -30.54
CA TYR A 63 29.23 -15.84 -31.08
C TYR A 63 30.65 -15.34 -31.41
N SER A 64 31.61 -15.69 -30.55
CA SER A 64 33.01 -15.90 -30.94
C SER A 64 33.96 -15.87 -29.72
N PRO A 65 35.07 -16.52 -29.72
CA PRO A 65 35.32 -17.93 -29.98
C PRO A 65 36.38 -18.53 -29.01
N LEU A 66 36.23 -19.79 -28.77
CA LEU A 66 37.33 -20.67 -28.38
C LEU A 66 37.96 -21.25 -29.69
N LYS A 67 38.92 -20.56 -30.25
CA LYS A 67 39.89 -21.12 -31.24
C LYS A 67 40.96 -20.08 -31.49
N TYR A 68 42.02 -20.14 -30.72
CA TYR A 68 43.38 -19.73 -31.13
C TYR A 68 44.37 -20.12 -30.00
N LEU A 69 44.72 -21.36 -29.94
CA LEU A 69 45.91 -21.88 -29.28
C LEU A 69 46.47 -23.01 -30.13
N SER A 70 47.14 -22.67 -31.16
CA SER A 70 48.18 -23.52 -31.82
C SER A 70 48.82 -22.67 -32.90
N ASP A 71 49.96 -22.01 -32.53
CA ASP A 71 51.10 -21.92 -33.40
C ASP A 71 52.25 -21.28 -32.58
N LYS A 72 53.15 -22.17 -32.20
CA LYS A 72 54.50 -21.80 -31.80
C LYS A 72 55.23 -21.39 -33.08
N GLU A 73 55.83 -20.24 -33.03
CA GLU A 73 57.08 -19.81 -33.69
C GLU A 73 56.99 -18.36 -34.04
N ASN A 74 57.62 -17.52 -33.25
CA ASN A 74 58.36 -16.34 -33.56
C ASN A 74 58.52 -15.43 -32.34
N MET A 75 59.35 -15.88 -31.44
CA MET A 75 59.86 -15.10 -30.31
C MET A 75 61.32 -14.73 -30.57
N MET A 76 61.57 -13.75 -31.41
CA MET A 76 62.87 -13.04 -31.46
C MET A 76 62.62 -11.68 -32.04
N GLY A 77 62.57 -10.64 -31.18
CA GLY A 77 62.46 -9.26 -31.64
C GLY A 77 61.95 -8.21 -30.64
N LEU A 78 61.65 -8.58 -29.40
CA LEU A 78 61.04 -7.62 -28.45
C LEU A 78 61.84 -7.43 -27.15
N LYS A 79 63.19 -7.65 -27.20
CA LYS A 79 64.04 -7.45 -26.00
C LYS A 79 64.93 -6.21 -26.05
N SER A 80 64.79 -5.35 -27.04
CA SER A 80 65.67 -4.17 -27.19
C SER A 80 65.01 -2.81 -26.97
N TRP A 81 63.74 -2.73 -26.64
CA TRP A 81 63.04 -1.44 -26.45
C TRP A 81 62.57 -1.15 -25.03
N LEU A 82 62.82 -2.02 -24.05
CA LEU A 82 62.41 -1.83 -22.64
C LEU A 82 63.52 -1.26 -21.75
N GLY A 83 64.68 -0.87 -22.31
CA GLY A 83 65.84 -0.36 -21.57
C GLY A 83 65.93 1.15 -21.44
N ILE A 84 65.09 1.95 -22.11
CA ILE A 84 65.29 3.42 -22.17
C ILE A 84 64.22 4.23 -21.45
N ILE A 85 63.16 3.61 -20.95
CA ILE A 85 62.05 4.32 -20.24
C ILE A 85 62.25 4.33 -18.70
N PHE A 86 63.26 3.67 -18.13
CA PHE A 86 63.43 3.58 -16.66
C PHE A 86 64.38 4.59 -16.04
N ILE A 87 64.97 5.54 -16.78
CA ILE A 87 65.89 6.57 -16.26
C ILE A 87 65.27 7.98 -16.19
N GLY A 88 64.07 8.19 -16.71
CA GLY A 88 63.38 9.50 -16.69
C GLY A 88 62.40 9.76 -15.54
N ALA A 89 62.18 8.80 -14.65
CA ALA A 89 61.08 8.88 -13.65
C ALA A 89 61.54 9.11 -12.20
N THR A 90 62.79 9.38 -11.91
CA THR A 90 63.29 9.52 -10.51
C THR A 90 63.66 10.93 -10.06
N VAL A 91 63.29 11.99 -10.79
CA VAL A 91 63.62 13.38 -10.37
C VAL A 91 62.37 14.26 -10.11
N TRP A 92 61.14 13.70 -10.09
CA TRP A 92 59.93 14.48 -9.83
C TRP A 92 59.18 14.13 -8.53
N LEU A 93 59.86 13.60 -7.51
CA LEU A 93 59.26 13.25 -6.22
C LEU A 93 59.82 14.05 -5.03
N ALA A 94 60.23 15.28 -5.25
CA ALA A 94 60.66 16.12 -4.12
C ALA A 94 60.21 17.58 -4.30
N SER A 95 58.91 17.85 -4.47
CA SER A 95 58.32 19.15 -4.18
C SER A 95 56.79 19.08 -4.26
N CYS A 96 56.15 18.56 -3.23
CA CYS A 96 54.78 18.93 -2.89
C CYS A 96 54.70 19.02 -1.38
N GLY A 97 54.88 20.25 -0.93
CA GLY A 97 54.64 20.65 0.44
C GLY A 97 53.21 20.31 0.86
N GLN A 98 53.13 19.91 2.05
CA GLN A 98 51.98 19.68 2.89
C GLN A 98 51.02 20.88 2.83
N SER A 99 50.10 20.90 1.88
CA SER A 99 48.87 21.65 2.02
C SER A 99 47.81 20.64 2.47
N GLY A 100 47.57 20.61 3.79
CA GLY A 100 46.45 19.91 4.40
C GLY A 100 45.13 20.52 3.92
N GLY A 101 44.76 20.24 2.70
CA GLY A 101 43.42 20.42 2.20
C GLY A 101 42.60 19.26 2.73
N THR A 102 41.90 19.47 3.84
CA THR A 102 40.75 18.65 4.19
C THR A 102 39.80 18.64 2.99
N SER A 103 39.89 17.61 2.14
CA SER A 103 38.82 17.31 1.23
C SER A 103 37.60 17.11 2.09
N LYS A 104 36.68 18.06 2.14
CA LYS A 104 35.32 17.82 2.62
C LYS A 104 34.80 16.75 1.68
N GLY A 105 34.97 15.48 2.08
CA GLY A 105 34.35 14.35 1.42
C GLY A 105 32.87 14.69 1.28
N LYS A 106 32.27 14.38 0.12
CA LYS A 106 30.82 14.39 0.02
C LYS A 106 30.28 13.71 1.26
N PRO A 107 29.26 14.27 1.94
CA PRO A 107 28.69 13.61 3.10
C PRO A 107 28.34 12.19 2.71
N GLU A 108 28.81 11.24 3.52
CA GLU A 108 28.55 9.82 3.29
C GLU A 108 27.05 9.61 3.18
N ARG A 109 26.57 9.04 2.07
CA ARG A 109 25.16 8.82 1.82
C ARG A 109 24.77 7.42 2.26
N VAL A 110 23.81 7.32 3.19
CA VAL A 110 23.23 6.04 3.60
C VAL A 110 21.93 5.76 2.84
N VAL A 111 21.74 4.52 2.37
CA VAL A 111 20.53 4.08 1.66
C VAL A 111 19.78 3.07 2.52
N MET A 112 18.51 3.37 2.82
CA MET A 112 17.62 2.52 3.60
C MET A 112 16.33 2.21 2.81
N LEU A 113 15.82 0.98 2.92
CA LEU A 113 14.57 0.54 2.31
C LEU A 113 13.52 0.29 3.40
N ASN A 114 12.41 1.03 3.35
CA ASN A 114 11.19 0.73 4.08
C ASN A 114 10.24 -0.08 3.19
N VAL A 115 9.91 -1.28 3.62
CA VAL A 115 8.90 -2.14 2.97
C VAL A 115 7.59 -2.01 3.75
N SER A 116 6.59 -1.40 3.11
CA SER A 116 5.35 -0.97 3.75
C SER A 116 4.10 -1.53 3.06
N TYR A 117 2.95 -1.46 3.74
CA TYR A 117 1.67 -1.78 3.13
C TYR A 117 1.02 -0.55 2.47
N ASP A 118 0.09 -0.79 1.54
CA ASP A 118 -0.44 0.23 0.63
C ASP A 118 -0.98 1.51 1.31
N PRO A 119 -1.80 1.47 2.36
CA PRO A 119 -2.41 2.65 2.97
C PRO A 119 -1.44 3.69 3.54
N THR A 120 -0.20 3.31 3.83
CA THR A 120 0.80 4.22 4.43
C THR A 120 1.57 5.07 3.42
N ARG A 121 1.35 4.88 2.14
CA ARG A 121 2.14 5.50 1.06
C ARG A 121 2.23 7.02 1.18
N GLU A 122 1.11 7.69 1.39
CA GLU A 122 1.00 9.15 1.46
C GLU A 122 1.67 9.67 2.74
N PHE A 123 1.46 8.98 3.87
CA PHE A 123 2.11 9.30 5.15
C PHE A 123 3.65 9.24 5.03
N TYR A 124 4.22 8.14 4.50
CA TYR A 124 5.67 8.03 4.37
C TYR A 124 6.28 8.96 3.33
N ARG A 125 5.51 9.42 2.33
CA ARG A 125 5.95 10.50 1.43
C ARG A 125 6.19 11.83 2.14
N GLU A 126 5.41 12.14 3.18
CA GLU A 126 5.61 13.32 4.03
C GLU A 126 6.67 13.04 5.10
N TYR A 127 6.63 11.87 5.74
CA TYR A 127 7.53 11.51 6.83
C TYR A 127 8.99 11.35 6.39
N ASN A 128 9.25 10.74 5.24
CA ASN A 128 10.62 10.47 4.80
C ASN A 128 11.47 11.75 4.64
N PRO A 129 11.03 12.82 3.94
CA PRO A 129 11.78 14.08 3.87
C PRO A 129 12.02 14.73 5.25
N PHE A 130 11.03 14.66 6.15
CA PHE A 130 11.17 15.13 7.53
C PHE A 130 12.28 14.38 8.27
N PHE A 131 12.29 13.04 8.20
CA PHE A 131 13.33 12.22 8.81
C PHE A 131 14.70 12.46 8.17
N GLN A 132 14.78 12.55 6.83
CA GLN A 132 16.02 12.83 6.10
C GLN A 132 16.65 14.16 6.56
N HIS A 133 15.84 15.20 6.72
CA HIS A 133 16.32 16.49 7.24
C HIS A 133 16.83 16.37 8.68
N TYR A 134 16.11 15.67 9.54
CA TYR A 134 16.54 15.39 10.91
C TYR A 134 17.87 14.65 10.95
N TRP A 135 18.01 13.58 10.16
CA TRP A 135 19.21 12.75 10.10
C TRP A 135 20.42 13.55 9.65
N GLN A 136 20.27 14.30 8.56
CA GLN A 136 21.31 15.19 8.04
C GLN A 136 21.77 16.21 9.08
N LYS A 137 20.82 16.81 9.80
CA LYS A 137 21.12 17.83 10.82
C LYS A 137 21.85 17.24 12.03
N THR A 138 21.49 16.05 12.46
CA THR A 138 22.00 15.43 13.70
C THR A 138 23.25 14.59 13.50
N HIS A 139 23.43 13.99 12.33
CA HIS A 139 24.53 13.06 12.03
C HIS A 139 25.47 13.56 10.90
N GLY A 140 25.15 14.68 10.24
CA GLY A 140 25.93 15.19 9.13
C GLY A 140 25.94 14.29 7.88
N GLN A 141 25.11 13.23 7.88
CA GLN A 141 25.04 12.19 6.85
C GLN A 141 23.77 12.33 6.02
N GLU A 142 23.90 12.28 4.70
CA GLU A 142 22.74 12.26 3.78
C GLU A 142 22.04 10.90 3.83
N ALA A 143 20.72 10.88 3.97
CA ALA A 143 19.91 9.67 3.94
C ALA A 143 19.05 9.58 2.67
N ASP A 144 19.04 8.41 2.01
CA ASP A 144 18.14 8.06 0.92
C ASP A 144 17.16 6.99 1.40
N ILE A 145 15.94 7.42 1.75
CA ILE A 145 14.91 6.51 2.25
C ILE A 145 14.02 6.07 1.09
N ARG A 146 14.20 4.83 0.67
CA ARG A 146 13.39 4.21 -0.38
C ARG A 146 12.15 3.54 0.20
N LEU A 147 11.05 3.59 -0.54
CA LEU A 147 9.76 3.05 -0.11
C LEU A 147 9.26 2.00 -1.11
N SER A 148 8.89 0.81 -0.61
CA SER A 148 8.18 -0.22 -1.38
C SER A 148 6.81 -0.44 -0.77
N ASN A 149 5.73 -0.22 -1.54
CA ASN A 149 4.35 -0.41 -1.07
C ASN A 149 3.64 -1.53 -1.82
N GLY A 150 2.76 -2.24 -1.11
CA GLY A 150 1.94 -3.32 -1.66
C GLY A 150 1.05 -3.95 -0.60
N GLY A 151 0.37 -5.04 -0.93
CA GLY A 151 -0.37 -5.81 0.07
C GLY A 151 0.58 -6.36 1.15
N SER A 152 0.22 -6.21 2.43
CA SER A 152 1.09 -6.50 3.59
C SER A 152 1.67 -7.92 3.56
N GLY A 153 0.84 -8.95 3.38
CA GLY A 153 1.31 -10.33 3.28
C GLY A 153 2.23 -10.57 2.08
N LYS A 154 1.96 -9.91 0.93
CA LYS A 154 2.85 -9.96 -0.24
C LYS A 154 4.19 -9.30 0.06
N GLN A 155 4.21 -8.17 0.73
CA GLN A 155 5.43 -7.46 1.14
C GLN A 155 6.27 -8.31 2.10
N SER A 156 5.63 -8.91 3.13
CA SER A 156 6.29 -9.86 4.04
C SER A 156 6.94 -11.00 3.26
N LEU A 157 6.21 -11.65 2.36
CA LEU A 157 6.74 -12.75 1.54
C LEU A 157 7.92 -12.31 0.67
N THR A 158 7.88 -11.09 0.12
CA THR A 158 8.98 -10.57 -0.70
C THR A 158 10.26 -10.39 0.12
N VAL A 159 10.14 -9.91 1.37
CA VAL A 159 11.28 -9.81 2.30
C VAL A 159 11.80 -11.20 2.70
N GLN A 160 10.91 -12.16 3.01
CA GLN A 160 11.28 -13.55 3.28
C GLN A 160 12.07 -14.17 2.11
N ASN A 161 11.72 -13.81 0.88
CA ASN A 161 12.37 -14.29 -0.35
C ASN A 161 13.63 -13.51 -0.73
N GLY A 162 14.12 -12.61 0.14
CA GLY A 162 15.44 -12.00 0.00
C GLY A 162 15.48 -10.53 -0.38
N LEU A 163 14.33 -9.82 -0.45
CA LEU A 163 14.35 -8.36 -0.57
C LEU A 163 15.02 -7.76 0.68
N LYS A 164 16.10 -7.02 0.48
CA LYS A 164 16.91 -6.43 1.55
C LYS A 164 16.23 -5.17 2.14
N ALA A 165 15.17 -5.38 2.90
CA ALA A 165 14.50 -4.33 3.65
C ALA A 165 15.26 -4.01 4.94
N ASP A 166 15.47 -2.74 5.26
CA ASP A 166 16.05 -2.30 6.53
C ASP A 166 14.99 -2.24 7.63
N VAL A 167 13.79 -1.78 7.25
CA VAL A 167 12.62 -1.75 8.12
C VAL A 167 11.40 -2.28 7.38
N VAL A 168 10.47 -2.84 8.14
CA VAL A 168 9.13 -3.20 7.69
C VAL A 168 8.10 -2.42 8.47
N THR A 169 7.07 -1.93 7.79
CA THR A 169 5.95 -1.20 8.36
C THR A 169 4.67 -1.78 7.77
N LEU A 170 4.20 -2.87 8.37
CA LEU A 170 3.17 -3.76 7.81
C LEU A 170 1.82 -3.59 8.51
N ALA A 171 0.77 -4.17 7.95
CA ALA A 171 -0.58 -4.04 8.48
C ALA A 171 -0.84 -4.95 9.69
N LEU A 172 -0.04 -6.00 9.90
CA LEU A 172 -0.32 -7.08 10.83
C LEU A 172 0.95 -7.56 11.53
N ALA A 173 0.84 -7.86 12.82
CA ALA A 173 1.94 -8.50 13.56
C ALA A 173 2.30 -9.87 12.98
N SER A 174 1.32 -10.67 12.54
CA SER A 174 1.59 -11.98 11.92
C SER A 174 2.41 -11.90 10.62
N ASP A 175 2.31 -10.80 9.88
CA ASP A 175 3.13 -10.62 8.67
C ASP A 175 4.59 -10.28 9.02
N ILE A 176 4.85 -9.64 10.18
CA ILE A 176 6.20 -9.42 10.71
C ILE A 176 6.73 -10.69 11.40
N ASP A 177 5.91 -11.41 12.17
CA ASP A 177 6.27 -12.70 12.79
C ASP A 177 6.78 -13.71 11.74
N ALA A 178 6.22 -13.68 10.54
CA ALA A 178 6.64 -14.53 9.43
C ALA A 178 8.10 -14.29 9.00
N LEU A 179 8.70 -13.13 9.33
CA LEU A 179 10.11 -12.83 9.07
C LEU A 179 11.03 -13.48 10.12
N HIS A 180 10.54 -13.70 11.34
CA HIS A 180 11.26 -14.46 12.35
C HIS A 180 11.21 -15.96 12.05
N HIS A 181 10.08 -16.47 11.58
CA HIS A 181 9.87 -17.88 11.24
C HIS A 181 9.89 -18.14 9.72
N SER A 182 10.83 -17.51 9.02
CA SER A 182 10.92 -17.63 7.56
C SER A 182 11.05 -19.10 7.14
N LYS A 183 10.32 -19.50 6.10
CA LYS A 183 10.40 -20.85 5.50
C LYS A 183 11.80 -21.21 4.98
N SER A 184 12.65 -20.23 4.73
CA SER A 184 14.06 -20.43 4.36
C SER A 184 14.97 -20.80 5.54
N GLY A 185 14.44 -20.84 6.78
CA GLY A 185 15.21 -21.05 8.00
C GLY A 185 16.02 -19.83 8.47
N ARG A 186 15.97 -18.71 7.77
CA ARG A 186 16.62 -17.46 8.18
C ARG A 186 15.74 -16.70 9.16
N GLN A 187 16.30 -16.34 10.30
CA GLN A 187 15.68 -15.42 11.25
C GLN A 187 16.10 -13.99 10.87
N LEU A 188 15.18 -13.21 10.29
CA LEU A 188 15.49 -11.86 9.81
C LEU A 188 15.38 -10.80 10.92
N LEU A 189 14.66 -11.13 12.00
CA LEU A 189 14.50 -10.27 13.18
C LEU A 189 14.28 -11.11 14.45
N SER A 190 14.38 -10.47 15.64
CA SER A 190 14.18 -11.12 16.93
C SER A 190 12.72 -11.56 17.12
N ALA A 191 12.49 -12.62 17.93
CA ALA A 191 11.15 -13.00 18.40
C ALA A 191 10.48 -11.91 19.22
N ASP A 192 11.26 -11.07 19.90
CA ASP A 192 10.80 -10.00 20.78
C ASP A 192 10.66 -8.65 20.07
N TRP A 193 10.58 -8.63 18.75
CA TRP A 193 10.53 -7.40 17.96
C TRP A 193 9.41 -6.42 18.42
N GLN A 194 8.26 -6.94 18.87
CA GLN A 194 7.15 -6.12 19.37
C GLN A 194 7.49 -5.31 20.64
N LYS A 195 8.46 -5.77 21.44
CA LYS A 195 8.90 -5.09 22.66
C LYS A 195 9.93 -3.98 22.38
N ALA A 196 10.42 -3.86 21.14
CA ALA A 196 11.47 -2.92 20.79
C ALA A 196 11.01 -1.44 20.83
N LEU A 197 9.71 -1.19 20.63
CA LEU A 197 9.12 0.14 20.57
C LEU A 197 7.81 0.19 21.39
N PRO A 198 7.33 1.39 21.78
CA PRO A 198 6.08 1.55 22.53
C PRO A 198 4.86 0.93 21.82
N HIS A 199 3.80 0.62 22.59
CA HIS A 199 2.53 0.10 22.08
C HIS A 199 2.69 -1.14 21.20
N ASN A 200 3.51 -2.12 21.63
CA ASN A 200 3.83 -3.32 20.84
C ASN A 200 4.38 -2.99 19.44
N SER A 201 5.22 -1.97 19.35
CA SER A 201 5.79 -1.44 18.10
C SER A 201 4.75 -0.89 17.12
N THR A 202 3.65 -0.35 17.64
CA THR A 202 2.56 0.26 16.86
C THR A 202 2.54 1.78 17.05
N PRO A 203 3.07 2.57 16.11
CA PRO A 203 3.18 4.03 16.28
C PRO A 203 1.86 4.78 16.11
N TYR A 204 0.89 4.23 15.42
CA TYR A 204 -0.43 4.79 15.17
C TYR A 204 -1.43 3.66 14.94
N THR A 205 -2.73 3.96 15.06
CA THR A 205 -3.80 3.00 14.84
C THR A 205 -4.75 3.47 13.75
N SER A 206 -5.68 2.61 13.35
CA SER A 206 -6.77 2.90 12.44
C SER A 206 -7.96 1.98 12.74
N THR A 207 -8.97 2.02 11.90
CA THR A 207 -10.12 1.13 11.97
C THR A 207 -10.69 0.88 10.58
N ILE A 208 -11.69 0.00 10.49
CA ILE A 208 -12.42 -0.26 9.25
C ILE A 208 -13.71 0.54 9.24
N VAL A 209 -13.95 1.20 8.13
CA VAL A 209 -15.16 1.97 7.82
C VAL A 209 -15.74 1.53 6.48
N PHE A 210 -16.92 1.99 6.14
CA PHE A 210 -17.53 1.78 4.84
C PHE A 210 -17.44 3.06 4.01
N LEU A 211 -17.00 2.94 2.77
CA LEU A 211 -17.08 4.00 1.79
C LEU A 211 -18.25 3.67 0.85
N VAL A 212 -19.26 4.53 0.80
CA VAL A 212 -20.47 4.35 -0.02
C VAL A 212 -20.56 5.43 -1.09
N ARG A 213 -21.42 5.21 -2.09
CA ARG A 213 -21.72 6.21 -3.11
C ARG A 213 -22.41 7.42 -2.48
N LYS A 214 -22.24 8.61 -3.07
CA LYS A 214 -22.87 9.85 -2.59
C LYS A 214 -24.40 9.71 -2.47
N GLY A 215 -24.95 10.16 -1.34
CA GLY A 215 -26.36 10.00 -1.01
C GLY A 215 -26.76 8.61 -0.51
N ASN A 216 -25.81 7.72 -0.35
CA ASN A 216 -25.99 6.38 0.21
C ASN A 216 -27.22 5.63 -0.38
N PRO A 217 -27.29 5.39 -1.69
CA PRO A 217 -28.48 4.90 -2.37
C PRO A 217 -28.96 3.52 -1.89
N LYS A 218 -28.07 2.72 -1.27
CA LYS A 218 -28.38 1.41 -0.67
C LYS A 218 -28.73 1.49 0.81
N GLN A 219 -28.78 2.71 1.39
CA GLN A 219 -29.13 2.97 2.79
C GLN A 219 -28.30 2.11 3.77
N ILE A 220 -26.99 2.04 3.56
CA ILE A 220 -26.05 1.29 4.38
C ILE A 220 -25.72 2.13 5.62
N HIS A 221 -26.08 1.65 6.82
CA HIS A 221 -25.80 2.31 8.10
C HIS A 221 -24.92 1.46 9.01
N ASP A 222 -24.99 0.13 8.87
CA ASP A 222 -24.20 -0.80 9.68
C ASP A 222 -23.96 -2.12 8.92
N TRP A 223 -23.25 -3.05 9.54
CA TRP A 223 -22.87 -4.36 9.00
C TRP A 223 -24.04 -5.17 8.47
N ASP A 224 -25.18 -5.19 9.17
CA ASP A 224 -26.37 -5.95 8.74
C ASP A 224 -26.91 -5.51 7.37
N ASP A 225 -26.72 -4.24 7.02
CA ASP A 225 -27.17 -3.72 5.73
C ASP A 225 -26.36 -4.25 4.56
N LEU A 226 -25.14 -4.69 4.81
CA LEU A 226 -24.24 -5.26 3.78
C LEU A 226 -24.74 -6.59 3.22
N VAL A 227 -25.57 -7.31 3.97
CA VAL A 227 -26.09 -8.61 3.57
C VAL A 227 -27.58 -8.57 3.18
N LYS A 228 -28.15 -7.36 3.03
CA LYS A 228 -29.53 -7.15 2.57
C LYS A 228 -29.60 -6.91 1.07
N GLY A 229 -30.73 -7.29 0.46
CA GLY A 229 -31.00 -7.03 -0.96
C GLY A 229 -29.88 -7.48 -1.89
N ASP A 230 -29.52 -6.64 -2.84
CA ASP A 230 -28.54 -6.86 -3.90
C ASP A 230 -27.23 -6.06 -3.70
N VAL A 231 -26.89 -5.69 -2.45
CA VAL A 231 -25.67 -4.92 -2.13
C VAL A 231 -24.44 -5.66 -2.62
N GLN A 232 -23.61 -4.99 -3.42
CA GLN A 232 -22.32 -5.48 -3.88
C GLN A 232 -21.18 -4.86 -3.08
N ILE A 233 -20.32 -5.71 -2.53
CA ILE A 233 -19.24 -5.31 -1.63
C ILE A 233 -17.89 -5.39 -2.33
N ILE A 234 -17.08 -4.38 -2.18
CA ILE A 234 -15.68 -4.41 -2.61
C ILE A 234 -14.78 -4.52 -1.39
N THR A 235 -13.88 -5.47 -1.43
CA THR A 235 -12.80 -5.67 -0.45
C THR A 235 -11.61 -6.36 -1.12
N ALA A 236 -10.42 -6.27 -0.53
CA ALA A 236 -9.26 -6.99 -1.03
C ALA A 236 -9.23 -8.45 -0.54
N ASN A 237 -8.33 -9.24 -1.12
CA ASN A 237 -8.18 -10.65 -0.77
C ASN A 237 -7.40 -10.82 0.55
N PRO A 238 -7.96 -11.43 1.59
CA PRO A 238 -7.28 -11.68 2.86
C PRO A 238 -6.03 -12.57 2.77
N LYS A 239 -5.88 -13.35 1.72
CA LYS A 239 -4.65 -14.16 1.50
C LYS A 239 -3.43 -13.29 1.14
N THR A 240 -3.63 -12.10 0.60
CA THR A 240 -2.56 -11.21 0.12
C THR A 240 -2.53 -9.84 0.77
N SER A 241 -3.69 -9.37 1.28
CA SER A 241 -3.88 -8.06 1.87
C SER A 241 -4.11 -8.14 3.38
N GLY A 242 -3.21 -7.55 4.16
CA GLY A 242 -3.41 -7.40 5.60
C GLY A 242 -4.62 -6.53 5.94
N GLY A 243 -4.89 -5.49 5.15
CA GLY A 243 -6.10 -4.66 5.31
C GLY A 243 -7.38 -5.48 5.17
N ALA A 244 -7.42 -6.42 4.24
CA ALA A 244 -8.56 -7.30 4.06
C ALA A 244 -8.76 -8.29 5.23
N ARG A 245 -7.68 -8.69 5.92
CA ARG A 245 -7.81 -9.49 7.15
C ARG A 245 -8.49 -8.70 8.25
N TRP A 246 -8.18 -7.41 8.39
CA TRP A 246 -8.88 -6.52 9.31
C TRP A 246 -10.37 -6.34 8.92
N ASN A 247 -10.67 -6.20 7.61
CA ASN A 247 -12.05 -6.14 7.12
C ASN A 247 -12.84 -7.40 7.51
N PHE A 248 -12.25 -8.58 7.26
CA PHE A 248 -12.82 -9.88 7.62
C PHE A 248 -13.09 -9.98 9.13
N LEU A 249 -12.09 -9.66 9.95
CA LEU A 249 -12.20 -9.76 11.42
C LEU A 249 -13.18 -8.74 12.00
N SER A 250 -13.33 -7.55 11.40
CA SER A 250 -14.34 -6.57 11.81
C SER A 250 -15.75 -7.10 11.58
N ALA A 251 -16.01 -7.69 10.40
CA ALA A 251 -17.29 -8.33 10.10
C ALA A 251 -17.56 -9.52 11.01
N TRP A 252 -16.53 -10.32 11.28
CA TRP A 252 -16.65 -11.47 12.19
C TRP A 252 -16.97 -11.03 13.61
N ALA A 253 -16.23 -10.06 14.18
CA ALA A 253 -16.43 -9.55 15.53
C ALA A 253 -17.85 -9.01 15.73
N TYR A 254 -18.37 -8.26 14.76
CA TYR A 254 -19.74 -7.77 14.79
C TYR A 254 -20.77 -8.91 14.92
N ALA A 255 -20.68 -9.92 14.08
CA ALA A 255 -21.65 -11.01 14.07
C ALA A 255 -21.45 -11.98 15.25
N GLN A 256 -20.19 -12.17 15.70
CA GLN A 256 -19.87 -12.97 16.87
C GLN A 256 -20.49 -12.39 18.16
N GLU A 257 -20.50 -11.07 18.31
CA GLU A 257 -21.13 -10.41 19.45
C GLU A 257 -22.67 -10.69 19.51
N LYS A 258 -23.29 -10.84 18.34
CA LYS A 258 -24.75 -11.10 18.24
C LYS A 258 -25.15 -12.55 18.44
N GLY A 259 -24.36 -13.51 18.01
CA GLY A 259 -24.76 -14.90 17.98
C GLY A 259 -23.63 -15.94 18.04
N GLY A 260 -22.43 -15.52 18.46
CA GLY A 260 -21.27 -16.40 18.57
C GLY A 260 -20.67 -16.80 17.22
N ASP A 261 -19.75 -17.76 17.23
CA ASP A 261 -18.94 -18.13 16.07
C ASP A 261 -19.75 -18.66 14.88
N ALA A 262 -20.81 -19.43 15.13
CA ALA A 262 -21.64 -19.97 14.05
C ALA A 262 -22.37 -18.85 13.27
N ALA A 263 -22.93 -17.87 14.01
CA ALA A 263 -23.56 -16.71 13.39
C ALA A 263 -22.53 -15.85 12.62
N ALA A 264 -21.32 -15.72 13.15
CA ALA A 264 -20.24 -15.00 12.50
C ALA A 264 -19.81 -15.69 11.18
N GLU A 265 -19.66 -17.02 11.19
CA GLU A 265 -19.32 -17.77 9.97
C GLU A 265 -20.40 -17.63 8.90
N GLN A 266 -21.67 -17.73 9.28
CA GLN A 266 -22.80 -17.56 8.37
C GLN A 266 -22.82 -16.13 7.79
N PHE A 267 -22.69 -15.12 8.65
CA PHE A 267 -22.71 -13.71 8.24
C PHE A 267 -21.57 -13.38 7.27
N VAL A 268 -20.35 -13.76 7.63
CA VAL A 268 -19.18 -13.49 6.80
C VAL A 268 -19.23 -14.27 5.48
N SER A 269 -19.77 -15.50 5.49
CA SER A 269 -20.02 -16.27 4.26
C SER A 269 -20.98 -15.54 3.32
N GLU A 270 -22.06 -14.97 3.86
CA GLU A 270 -23.04 -14.20 3.09
C GLU A 270 -22.43 -12.90 2.55
N LEU A 271 -21.61 -12.22 3.38
CA LEU A 271 -20.88 -11.02 2.96
C LEU A 271 -19.96 -11.31 1.78
N TYR A 272 -19.13 -12.37 1.86
CA TYR A 272 -18.17 -12.69 0.81
C TYR A 272 -18.82 -13.23 -0.48
N ARG A 273 -20.02 -13.80 -0.43
CA ARG A 273 -20.80 -14.12 -1.63
C ARG A 273 -21.20 -12.89 -2.45
N ARG A 274 -21.24 -11.70 -1.81
CA ARG A 274 -21.56 -10.40 -2.42
C ARG A 274 -20.34 -9.65 -2.92
N VAL A 275 -19.16 -10.28 -2.87
CA VAL A 275 -17.89 -9.68 -3.33
C VAL A 275 -17.60 -10.15 -4.75
N PRO A 276 -17.88 -9.33 -5.78
CA PRO A 276 -17.70 -9.72 -7.18
C PRO A 276 -16.23 -9.73 -7.60
N VAL A 277 -15.39 -8.93 -6.95
CA VAL A 277 -13.96 -8.77 -7.26
C VAL A 277 -13.16 -8.63 -5.98
N MET A 278 -12.09 -9.40 -5.85
CA MET A 278 -11.09 -9.25 -4.78
C MET A 278 -9.73 -8.87 -5.36
N ASP A 279 -9.34 -7.62 -5.16
CA ASP A 279 -8.02 -7.14 -5.54
C ASP A 279 -6.93 -7.68 -4.59
N ALA A 280 -5.68 -7.69 -5.05
CA ALA A 280 -4.56 -8.21 -4.27
C ALA A 280 -4.17 -7.35 -3.05
N GLY A 281 -4.62 -6.09 -2.98
CA GLY A 281 -4.31 -5.14 -1.91
C GLY A 281 -5.36 -4.04 -1.78
N ALA A 282 -5.34 -3.32 -0.65
CA ALA A 282 -6.30 -2.29 -0.30
C ALA A 282 -6.43 -1.20 -1.39
N ARG A 283 -5.30 -0.69 -1.91
CA ARG A 283 -5.31 0.33 -2.96
C ARG A 283 -5.97 -0.16 -4.26
N GLY A 284 -5.81 -1.44 -4.61
CA GLY A 284 -6.52 -2.06 -5.73
C GLY A 284 -8.02 -1.97 -5.57
N SER A 285 -8.54 -2.34 -4.40
CA SER A 285 -9.97 -2.29 -4.07
C SER A 285 -10.50 -0.85 -4.08
N THR A 286 -9.73 0.10 -3.54
CA THR A 286 -10.09 1.53 -3.62
C THR A 286 -10.22 1.99 -5.06
N ILE A 287 -9.28 1.62 -5.96
CA ILE A 287 -9.35 1.95 -7.38
C ILE A 287 -10.53 1.25 -8.07
N THR A 288 -10.79 -0.02 -7.75
CA THR A 288 -11.93 -0.78 -8.29
C THR A 288 -13.25 -0.10 -7.92
N PHE A 289 -13.39 0.34 -6.68
CA PHE A 289 -14.56 1.07 -6.22
C PHE A 289 -14.61 2.49 -6.83
N THR A 290 -13.60 3.33 -6.61
CA THR A 290 -13.67 4.76 -6.91
C THR A 290 -13.57 5.08 -8.42
N ARG A 291 -12.68 4.40 -9.16
CA ARG A 291 -12.40 4.73 -10.57
C ARG A 291 -13.08 3.80 -11.57
N ARG A 292 -13.24 2.50 -11.23
CA ARG A 292 -13.93 1.55 -12.09
C ARG A 292 -15.43 1.53 -11.86
N GLY A 293 -15.91 2.15 -10.78
CA GLY A 293 -17.33 2.27 -10.47
C GLY A 293 -18.02 0.99 -10.02
N LEU A 294 -17.26 -0.06 -9.64
CA LEU A 294 -17.80 -1.34 -9.22
C LEU A 294 -18.22 -1.32 -7.74
N GLY A 295 -19.27 -2.05 -7.42
CA GLY A 295 -19.80 -2.22 -6.06
C GLY A 295 -20.57 -1.02 -5.51
N ASP A 296 -21.34 -1.26 -4.47
CA ASP A 296 -22.15 -0.27 -3.75
C ASP A 296 -21.44 0.25 -2.52
N VAL A 297 -20.60 -0.59 -1.89
CA VAL A 297 -19.84 -0.29 -0.69
C VAL A 297 -18.43 -0.88 -0.78
N LEU A 298 -17.46 -0.13 -0.27
CA LEU A 298 -16.08 -0.58 -0.09
C LEU A 298 -15.80 -0.72 1.42
N LEU A 299 -15.38 -1.90 1.86
CA LEU A 299 -14.79 -2.10 3.19
C LEU A 299 -13.34 -1.62 3.15
N VAL A 300 -13.01 -0.63 3.96
CA VAL A 300 -11.75 0.10 3.79
C VAL A 300 -11.21 0.65 5.11
N TRP A 301 -9.91 0.83 5.19
CA TRP A 301 -9.27 1.56 6.27
C TRP A 301 -9.73 3.02 6.32
N GLU A 302 -9.91 3.55 7.52
CA GLU A 302 -10.39 4.92 7.75
C GLU A 302 -9.56 5.97 6.99
N ASN A 303 -8.23 5.87 7.02
CA ASN A 303 -7.35 6.77 6.28
C ASN A 303 -7.50 6.69 4.75
N GLU A 304 -7.70 5.49 4.20
CA GLU A 304 -7.96 5.30 2.76
C GLU A 304 -9.32 5.87 2.34
N ALA A 305 -10.34 5.73 3.20
CA ALA A 305 -11.65 6.32 2.95
C ALA A 305 -11.57 7.85 2.87
N HIS A 306 -10.89 8.48 3.82
CA HIS A 306 -10.68 9.93 3.81
C HIS A 306 -9.87 10.40 2.60
N LEU A 307 -8.83 9.65 2.22
CA LEU A 307 -8.07 9.94 1.01
C LEU A 307 -8.95 9.85 -0.24
N ALA A 308 -9.81 8.82 -0.33
CA ALA A 308 -10.75 8.69 -1.44
C ALA A 308 -11.73 9.89 -1.53
N LEU A 309 -12.20 10.42 -0.39
CA LEU A 309 -13.01 11.65 -0.37
C LEU A 309 -12.25 12.87 -0.86
N GLN A 310 -10.96 13.00 -0.48
CA GLN A 310 -10.13 14.13 -0.94
C GLN A 310 -9.83 14.05 -2.45
N GLU A 311 -9.54 12.86 -2.96
CA GLU A 311 -9.26 12.63 -4.39
C GLU A 311 -10.52 12.75 -5.27
N ASN A 312 -11.73 12.51 -4.70
CA ASN A 312 -12.98 12.47 -5.43
C ASN A 312 -14.08 13.26 -4.67
N PRO A 313 -13.98 14.60 -4.65
CA PRO A 313 -14.92 15.43 -3.92
C PRO A 313 -16.38 15.17 -4.32
N ASN A 314 -17.26 15.04 -3.33
CA ASN A 314 -18.71 14.86 -3.53
C ASN A 314 -19.15 13.57 -4.26
N GLN A 315 -18.30 12.56 -4.38
CA GLN A 315 -18.67 11.28 -5.01
C GLN A 315 -18.99 10.17 -4.01
N PHE A 316 -18.51 10.29 -2.80
CA PHE A 316 -18.61 9.24 -1.78
C PHE A 316 -18.96 9.80 -0.41
N GLU A 317 -19.37 8.92 0.49
CA GLU A 317 -19.61 9.19 1.92
C GLU A 317 -18.98 8.07 2.76
N ILE A 318 -18.50 8.43 3.96
CA ILE A 318 -18.00 7.46 4.94
C ILE A 318 -19.11 7.14 5.91
N ILE A 319 -19.38 5.85 6.09
CA ILE A 319 -20.26 5.32 7.12
C ILE A 319 -19.39 4.64 8.17
N THR A 320 -19.52 5.08 9.41
CA THR A 320 -18.85 4.46 10.57
C THR A 320 -19.75 3.39 11.14
N PRO A 321 -19.34 2.10 11.14
CA PRO A 321 -20.16 1.02 11.68
C PRO A 321 -20.25 1.08 13.20
N SER A 322 -21.23 0.38 13.79
CA SER A 322 -21.45 0.33 15.25
C SER A 322 -20.29 -0.27 16.03
N ILE A 323 -19.55 -1.19 15.42
CA ILE A 323 -18.35 -1.86 15.96
C ILE A 323 -17.34 -2.11 14.85
N SER A 324 -16.05 -1.97 15.17
CA SER A 324 -14.96 -2.31 14.27
C SER A 324 -13.71 -2.75 15.04
N MET A 325 -12.72 -3.29 14.32
CA MET A 325 -11.45 -3.66 14.93
C MET A 325 -10.58 -2.43 15.19
N LEU A 326 -9.88 -2.42 16.33
CA LEU A 326 -8.72 -1.57 16.55
C LEU A 326 -7.56 -2.09 15.67
N CYS A 327 -7.34 -1.45 14.54
CA CYS A 327 -6.27 -1.83 13.64
C CYS A 327 -4.93 -1.25 14.12
N GLU A 328 -4.00 -2.11 14.46
CA GLU A 328 -2.69 -1.79 15.03
C GLU A 328 -1.58 -2.19 14.07
N PRO A 329 -1.25 -1.35 13.06
CA PRO A 329 -0.19 -1.66 12.09
C PRO A 329 1.19 -1.50 12.72
N PRO A 330 1.93 -2.61 12.92
CA PRO A 330 3.21 -2.58 13.59
C PRO A 330 4.37 -2.27 12.67
N VAL A 331 5.50 -1.89 13.28
CA VAL A 331 6.76 -1.61 12.59
C VAL A 331 7.91 -2.39 13.24
N ALA A 332 8.91 -2.78 12.43
CA ALA A 332 10.09 -3.47 12.97
C ALA A 332 11.34 -3.21 12.11
N VAL A 333 12.50 -3.18 12.76
CA VAL A 333 13.81 -3.27 12.10
C VAL A 333 14.04 -4.70 11.64
N VAL A 334 14.43 -4.90 10.40
CA VAL A 334 14.87 -6.20 9.87
C VAL A 334 16.35 -6.36 10.25
N SER A 335 16.60 -6.78 11.50
CA SER A 335 17.90 -6.65 12.17
C SER A 335 19.05 -7.31 11.41
N GLU A 336 18.84 -8.49 10.81
CA GLU A 336 19.87 -9.18 10.04
C GLU A 336 20.28 -8.40 8.78
N VAL A 337 19.31 -7.80 8.10
CA VAL A 337 19.57 -6.99 6.91
C VAL A 337 20.21 -5.65 7.30
N ALA A 338 19.69 -4.99 8.32
CA ALA A 338 20.24 -3.73 8.81
C ALA A 338 21.70 -3.89 9.26
N LYS A 339 22.03 -4.97 9.97
CA LYS A 339 23.39 -5.34 10.36
C LYS A 339 24.29 -5.60 9.16
N GLU A 340 23.84 -6.40 8.20
CA GLU A 340 24.58 -6.69 6.97
C GLU A 340 24.91 -5.40 6.19
N LYS A 341 24.01 -4.41 6.20
CA LYS A 341 24.16 -3.15 5.47
C LYS A 341 24.81 -2.02 6.30
N GLY A 342 25.02 -2.22 7.60
CA GLY A 342 25.49 -1.15 8.52
C GLY A 342 24.47 -0.03 8.71
N THR A 343 23.17 -0.34 8.58
CA THR A 343 22.07 0.63 8.68
C THR A 343 21.30 0.54 9.99
N GLU A 344 21.79 -0.20 10.98
CA GLU A 344 21.07 -0.46 12.25
C GLU A 344 20.65 0.81 12.97
N GLN A 345 21.58 1.78 13.09
CA GLN A 345 21.33 3.03 13.81
C GLN A 345 20.23 3.85 13.12
N ILE A 346 20.37 4.08 11.81
CA ILE A 346 19.38 4.87 11.06
C ILE A 346 18.01 4.17 11.02
N ALA A 347 17.96 2.85 10.86
CA ALA A 347 16.73 2.07 10.85
C ALA A 347 16.01 2.16 12.22
N LYS A 348 16.74 2.03 13.32
CA LYS A 348 16.20 2.17 14.68
C LYS A 348 15.67 3.59 14.90
N THR A 349 16.47 4.61 14.64
CA THR A 349 16.09 6.02 14.82
C THR A 349 14.88 6.39 13.94
N TYR A 350 14.82 5.85 12.70
CA TYR A 350 13.69 6.05 11.80
C TYR A 350 12.37 5.57 12.41
N LEU A 351 12.35 4.40 13.05
CA LEU A 351 11.15 3.88 13.68
C LEU A 351 10.84 4.57 15.02
N GLU A 352 11.85 4.90 15.81
CA GLU A 352 11.67 5.65 17.07
C GLU A 352 11.06 7.03 16.84
N MET A 353 11.46 7.72 15.78
CA MET A 353 10.92 9.04 15.43
C MET A 353 9.45 9.04 15.01
N LEU A 354 8.86 7.89 14.65
CA LEU A 354 7.43 7.76 14.41
C LEU A 354 6.58 8.09 15.65
N TYR A 355 7.18 7.99 16.85
CA TYR A 355 6.55 8.33 18.13
C TYR A 355 6.76 9.78 18.55
N SER A 356 7.52 10.58 17.79
CA SER A 356 7.66 12.01 18.05
C SER A 356 6.33 12.74 17.84
N LYS A 357 6.07 13.79 18.60
CA LYS A 357 4.83 14.56 18.46
C LYS A 357 4.59 15.05 17.02
N GLU A 358 5.66 15.45 16.32
CA GLU A 358 5.53 15.91 14.95
C GLU A 358 5.13 14.77 14.00
N ALA A 359 5.75 13.58 14.09
CA ALA A 359 5.35 12.42 13.31
C ALA A 359 3.92 11.95 13.66
N GLN A 360 3.52 12.04 14.92
CA GLN A 360 2.15 11.76 15.36
C GLN A 360 1.14 12.75 14.77
N ARG A 361 1.49 14.05 14.68
CA ARG A 361 0.66 15.05 13.97
C ARG A 361 0.59 14.76 12.47
N MET A 362 1.71 14.34 11.85
CA MET A 362 1.71 13.88 10.44
C MET A 362 0.77 12.69 10.27
N ALA A 363 0.86 11.67 11.14
CA ALA A 363 -0.04 10.53 11.11
C ALA A 363 -1.51 10.96 11.18
N ALA A 364 -1.85 11.88 12.10
CA ALA A 364 -3.20 12.42 12.24
C ALA A 364 -3.66 13.21 10.99
N ARG A 365 -2.77 13.98 10.33
CA ARG A 365 -3.09 14.66 9.07
C ARG A 365 -3.43 13.68 7.95
N HIS A 366 -2.79 12.49 7.96
CA HIS A 366 -3.05 11.39 7.05
C HIS A 366 -4.12 10.42 7.57
N PHE A 367 -4.95 10.85 8.53
CA PHE A 367 -6.08 10.11 9.10
C PHE A 367 -5.71 8.78 9.79
N TYR A 368 -4.48 8.66 10.28
CA TYR A 368 -4.14 7.65 11.28
C TYR A 368 -4.40 8.21 12.67
N ARG A 369 -4.92 7.36 13.57
CA ARG A 369 -5.21 7.72 14.95
C ARG A 369 -3.91 7.72 15.76
N PRO A 370 -3.46 8.86 16.32
CA PRO A 370 -2.21 8.95 17.06
C PRO A 370 -2.24 8.10 18.34
N THR A 371 -1.08 7.55 18.73
CA THR A 371 -0.90 6.92 20.04
C THR A 371 -0.52 7.92 21.12
N ASP A 372 0.07 9.08 20.78
CA ASP A 372 0.33 10.19 21.71
C ASP A 372 -0.99 10.85 22.11
N GLU A 373 -1.29 10.86 23.43
CA GLU A 373 -2.55 11.36 23.98
C GLU A 373 -2.76 12.86 23.74
N ALA A 374 -1.69 13.66 23.83
CA ALA A 374 -1.78 15.10 23.61
C ALA A 374 -2.12 15.39 22.13
N VAL A 375 -1.45 14.70 21.20
CA VAL A 375 -1.75 14.84 19.77
C VAL A 375 -3.14 14.29 19.46
N ARG A 376 -3.57 13.21 20.08
CA ARG A 376 -4.94 12.67 19.93
C ARG A 376 -5.99 13.71 20.33
N ALA A 377 -5.74 14.44 21.42
CA ALA A 377 -6.62 15.51 21.87
C ALA A 377 -6.68 16.69 20.87
N GLU A 378 -5.54 17.04 20.22
CA GLU A 378 -5.49 18.07 19.17
C GLU A 378 -6.40 17.72 17.96
N PHE A 379 -6.54 16.43 17.65
CA PHE A 379 -7.28 15.93 16.49
C PHE A 379 -8.62 15.24 16.84
N LYS A 380 -9.14 15.44 18.07
CA LYS A 380 -10.34 14.75 18.57
C LYS A 380 -11.54 14.83 17.62
N THR A 381 -11.77 15.98 17.00
CA THR A 381 -12.92 16.20 16.10
C THR A 381 -12.77 15.49 14.74
N ARG A 382 -11.58 14.98 14.41
CA ARG A 382 -11.31 14.31 13.13
C ARG A 382 -11.75 12.86 13.13
N PHE A 383 -11.72 12.22 14.29
CA PHE A 383 -11.98 10.79 14.43
C PHE A 383 -13.29 10.58 15.20
N PRO A 384 -14.30 9.94 14.59
CA PRO A 384 -15.53 9.62 15.28
C PRO A 384 -15.29 8.62 16.42
N ASP A 385 -16.06 8.75 17.48
CA ASP A 385 -16.12 7.74 18.52
C ASP A 385 -16.89 6.52 17.98
N LEU A 386 -16.28 5.33 18.10
CA LEU A 386 -16.90 4.07 17.75
C LEU A 386 -16.39 2.97 18.68
N LYS A 387 -17.16 1.89 18.81
CA LYS A 387 -16.75 0.72 19.58
C LYS A 387 -15.64 -0.01 18.83
N LEU A 388 -14.42 0.05 19.36
CA LEU A 388 -13.26 -0.68 18.84
C LEU A 388 -13.00 -1.91 19.70
N VAL A 389 -12.71 -3.04 19.04
CA VAL A 389 -12.32 -4.29 19.70
C VAL A 389 -10.90 -4.70 19.31
N GLY A 390 -10.12 -5.15 20.29
CA GLY A 390 -8.72 -5.55 20.11
C GLY A 390 -8.60 -6.97 19.55
N ILE A 391 -7.49 -7.24 18.87
CA ILE A 391 -7.19 -8.57 18.31
C ILE A 391 -6.93 -9.61 19.41
N ASP A 392 -6.28 -9.20 20.50
CA ASP A 392 -5.93 -10.11 21.60
C ASP A 392 -7.18 -10.53 22.39
N GLU A 393 -8.03 -9.60 22.71
CA GLU A 393 -9.26 -9.81 23.49
C GLU A 393 -10.29 -10.66 22.73
N THR A 394 -10.47 -10.36 21.42
CA THR A 394 -11.52 -10.98 20.61
C THR A 394 -11.09 -12.31 20.01
N PHE A 395 -9.85 -12.41 19.56
CA PHE A 395 -9.35 -13.57 18.79
C PHE A 395 -8.16 -14.28 19.43
N GLY A 396 -7.69 -13.81 20.60
CA GLY A 396 -6.52 -14.37 21.31
C GLY A 396 -5.21 -14.10 20.59
N GLY A 397 -5.15 -12.99 19.85
CA GLY A 397 -3.97 -12.49 19.17
C GLY A 397 -3.79 -12.97 17.72
N TRP A 398 -2.91 -12.28 17.00
CA TRP A 398 -2.70 -12.51 15.55
C TRP A 398 -2.29 -13.94 15.23
N ARG A 399 -1.51 -14.62 16.06
CA ARG A 399 -1.09 -16.01 15.79
C ARG A 399 -2.31 -16.95 15.73
N LYS A 400 -3.24 -16.82 16.68
CA LYS A 400 -4.47 -17.63 16.68
C LYS A 400 -5.39 -17.24 15.53
N ALA A 401 -5.60 -15.94 15.32
CA ALA A 401 -6.43 -15.44 14.24
C ALA A 401 -5.90 -15.89 12.86
N GLN A 402 -4.59 -15.76 12.63
CA GLN A 402 -3.96 -16.19 11.38
C GLN A 402 -4.18 -17.69 11.12
N THR A 403 -3.94 -18.53 12.14
CA THR A 403 -4.09 -19.99 12.02
C THR A 403 -5.55 -20.38 11.77
N ARG A 404 -6.47 -19.78 12.49
CA ARG A 404 -7.90 -20.09 12.40
C ARG A 404 -8.51 -19.67 11.08
N PHE A 405 -8.22 -18.43 10.64
CA PHE A 405 -8.98 -17.81 9.56
C PHE A 405 -8.25 -17.81 8.22
N PHE A 406 -6.93 -17.59 8.18
CA PHE A 406 -6.24 -17.20 6.96
C PHE A 406 -5.15 -18.16 6.48
N ASN A 407 -4.70 -19.12 7.31
CA ASN A 407 -3.81 -20.19 6.83
C ASN A 407 -4.54 -21.08 5.82
N ASP A 408 -3.79 -21.85 5.05
CA ASP A 408 -4.36 -22.78 4.09
C ASP A 408 -5.28 -23.80 4.81
N GLY A 409 -6.49 -23.92 4.26
CA GLY A 409 -7.58 -24.68 4.89
C GLY A 409 -8.30 -23.99 6.06
N GLY A 410 -7.96 -22.75 6.36
CA GLY A 410 -8.65 -21.93 7.37
C GLY A 410 -10.09 -21.57 6.99
N VAL A 411 -10.75 -20.82 7.87
CA VAL A 411 -12.18 -20.47 7.69
C VAL A 411 -12.40 -19.71 6.39
N PHE A 412 -11.50 -18.79 6.02
CA PHE A 412 -11.63 -18.03 4.76
C PHE A 412 -11.67 -18.94 3.53
N ASP A 413 -10.82 -19.95 3.45
CA ASP A 413 -10.79 -20.89 2.32
C ASP A 413 -12.07 -21.76 2.22
N LYS A 414 -12.76 -21.97 3.34
CA LYS A 414 -14.05 -22.68 3.37
C LYS A 414 -15.22 -21.82 2.93
N ILE A 415 -15.18 -20.54 3.32
CA ILE A 415 -16.22 -19.55 3.01
C ILE A 415 -16.15 -19.10 1.55
N TYR A 416 -14.95 -18.73 1.09
CA TYR A 416 -14.75 -18.21 -0.25
C TYR A 416 -14.44 -19.33 -1.24
N ARG A 417 -15.45 -19.65 -2.06
CA ARG A 417 -15.27 -20.47 -3.27
C ARG A 417 -15.36 -19.53 -4.46
N PRO A 418 -14.29 -19.40 -5.29
CA PRO A 418 -14.37 -18.64 -6.51
C PRO A 418 -15.58 -19.10 -7.31
N GLN A 419 -16.41 -18.18 -7.80
CA GLN A 419 -17.46 -18.51 -8.76
C GLN A 419 -16.75 -18.99 -10.03
N SER A 420 -16.91 -20.28 -10.32
CA SER A 420 -16.39 -20.93 -11.54
C SER A 420 -17.11 -20.44 -12.78
#